data_d7dea66e96691313d94b12097e152997
#
_entry.id   d7dea66e96691313d94b12097e152997
#
_cell.length_a   1.000
_cell.length_b   1.000
_cell.length_c   1.000
_cell.angle_alpha   90.00
_cell.angle_beta   90.00
_cell.angle_gamma   90.00
#
_symmetry.space_group_name_H-M   'P 1'
#
loop_
_entity.id
_entity.type
_entity.pdbx_description
1 polymer ?
#
loop_
_entity_poly.entity_id
_entity_poly.type
_entity_poly.pdbx_seq_one_letter_code
_entity_poly.pdbx_strand_id
1 'polypeptide(L)'
;MNNLHLICNAHIDPVWLWEIEEGVAETLSTFRVAADFCDDYDGFIFCHNESMLYEWVEKNDPVLFGRIVRLVKEGKWHIMSGWYLQPDCNIPCGESFVRQILAGRYYFLEKFGVEPHTAINFDAFGHSRGLVQIMKKAGYDSYIFCRPEPDMLDLPSDTFNWVGFDGSKIACCRAYNSYESHRGEADEKIKGWMELHRGKKVGMVLWGIGDHGGGPSRIDLKKIEELKNSEKEFNLIHSTPEAFFEELAESGEKLPDYSGIMNPRYTGCYTTMMRTKQIHRKLENELYMTEKMSAHALMANVSDYPSEAIEKATKDLMLVEFHDILPGSAIEPVGEYAQEVAGHGLTELRPEKIKAFLALCSDKAKAEDGTIPVFVYNPHPYEVDETVEVEFQLPDQNKNPALYSVPHVYSGGVEIPCQREHEVSNFNVDWRIKTVFFAKLPAGTMSRFDIKMVLCENPQPPVQPEGDEFVWNNGKTKVIVNLKTGLIDEYEADGKVGLGKDSL
;
A
#
# COMPACT_ATOMS: atom_id res chain seq x y z
N MET A 1 -7.64 -14.28 -40.65
CA MET A 1 -8.72 -14.47 -39.65
C MET A 1 -8.31 -13.61 -38.48
N ASN A 2 -9.20 -12.89 -37.87
CA ASN A 2 -8.89 -12.05 -36.71
C ASN A 2 -8.72 -12.94 -35.48
N ASN A 3 -7.77 -12.67 -34.61
CA ASN A 3 -7.56 -13.49 -33.42
C ASN A 3 -8.27 -12.93 -32.18
N LEU A 4 -8.96 -13.82 -31.44
CA LEU A 4 -9.53 -13.51 -30.16
C LEU A 4 -8.89 -14.41 -29.08
N HIS A 5 -8.08 -13.78 -28.22
CA HIS A 5 -7.40 -14.42 -27.11
C HIS A 5 -8.38 -14.67 -25.96
N LEU A 6 -8.59 -15.92 -25.61
CA LEU A 6 -9.42 -16.35 -24.50
C LEU A 6 -8.52 -16.64 -23.32
N ILE A 7 -8.56 -15.77 -22.31
CA ILE A 7 -7.74 -15.88 -21.11
C ILE A 7 -8.60 -16.47 -19.99
N CYS A 8 -8.40 -17.76 -19.72
CA CYS A 8 -9.06 -18.41 -18.59
C CYS A 8 -8.37 -18.04 -17.29
N ASN A 9 -9.13 -17.54 -16.34
CA ASN A 9 -8.61 -17.19 -15.02
C ASN A 9 -9.60 -17.54 -13.89
N ALA A 10 -9.12 -17.42 -12.65
CA ALA A 10 -9.93 -17.36 -11.46
C ALA A 10 -9.37 -16.22 -10.62
N HIS A 11 -10.03 -15.06 -10.59
CA HIS A 11 -9.78 -14.08 -9.55
C HIS A 11 -10.27 -14.67 -8.23
N ILE A 12 -9.40 -14.75 -7.22
CA ILE A 12 -9.74 -15.32 -5.92
C ILE A 12 -9.39 -14.29 -4.86
N ASP A 13 -10.41 -13.85 -4.13
CA ASP A 13 -10.21 -13.01 -2.97
C ASP A 13 -9.78 -13.88 -1.79
N PRO A 14 -8.58 -13.66 -1.21
CA PRO A 14 -8.14 -14.40 -0.03
C PRO A 14 -9.08 -14.22 1.15
N VAL A 15 -9.75 -13.08 1.21
CA VAL A 15 -10.79 -12.70 2.17
C VAL A 15 -11.72 -11.67 1.52
N TRP A 16 -13.01 -11.72 1.81
CA TRP A 16 -13.99 -10.67 1.42
C TRP A 16 -15.28 -10.84 2.21
N LEU A 17 -16.27 -11.62 1.70
CA LEU A 17 -17.48 -12.03 2.40
C LEU A 17 -17.26 -13.33 3.20
N TRP A 18 -16.02 -13.75 3.30
CA TRP A 18 -15.50 -14.92 4.02
C TRP A 18 -14.14 -14.61 4.65
N GLU A 19 -13.75 -15.47 5.57
CA GLU A 19 -12.49 -15.39 6.31
C GLU A 19 -11.35 -16.14 5.58
N ILE A 20 -10.13 -16.00 6.07
CA ILE A 20 -8.90 -16.49 5.43
C ILE A 20 -8.87 -18.01 5.23
N GLU A 21 -9.48 -18.79 6.16
CA GLU A 21 -9.54 -20.24 6.08
C GLU A 21 -10.33 -20.71 4.86
N GLU A 22 -11.42 -20.03 4.54
CA GLU A 22 -12.22 -20.30 3.36
C GLU A 22 -11.46 -19.90 2.09
N GLY A 23 -10.78 -18.75 2.07
CA GLY A 23 -9.93 -18.35 0.96
C GLY A 23 -8.81 -19.35 0.66
N VAL A 24 -8.19 -19.93 1.68
CA VAL A 24 -7.20 -21.01 1.52
C VAL A 24 -7.84 -22.27 0.92
N ALA A 25 -9.01 -22.67 1.42
CA ALA A 25 -9.72 -23.85 0.94
C ALA A 25 -10.14 -23.72 -0.53
N GLU A 26 -10.68 -22.56 -0.90
CA GLU A 26 -11.10 -22.27 -2.27
C GLU A 26 -9.92 -22.15 -3.25
N THR A 27 -8.80 -21.59 -2.79
CA THR A 27 -7.54 -21.60 -3.58
C THR A 27 -7.11 -23.02 -3.92
N LEU A 28 -7.04 -23.90 -2.91
CA LEU A 28 -6.66 -25.30 -3.11
C LEU A 28 -7.63 -26.04 -4.03
N SER A 29 -8.93 -25.81 -3.86
CA SER A 29 -9.98 -26.40 -4.69
C SER A 29 -9.89 -25.96 -6.15
N THR A 30 -9.81 -24.64 -6.37
CA THR A 30 -9.72 -24.04 -7.71
C THR A 30 -8.46 -24.45 -8.43
N PHE A 31 -7.29 -24.44 -7.77
CA PHE A 31 -6.03 -24.82 -8.39
C PHE A 31 -5.99 -26.30 -8.76
N ARG A 32 -6.59 -27.16 -7.94
CA ARG A 32 -6.70 -28.60 -8.25
C ARG A 32 -7.58 -28.84 -9.49
N VAL A 33 -8.74 -28.21 -9.54
CA VAL A 33 -9.66 -28.31 -10.70
C VAL A 33 -9.02 -27.73 -11.97
N ALA A 34 -8.37 -26.58 -11.87
CA ALA A 34 -7.67 -25.99 -13.01
C ALA A 34 -6.53 -26.89 -13.52
N ALA A 35 -5.76 -27.49 -12.60
CA ALA A 35 -4.71 -28.45 -12.96
C ALA A 35 -5.28 -29.70 -13.64
N ASP A 36 -6.42 -30.23 -13.17
CA ASP A 36 -7.12 -31.34 -13.84
C ASP A 36 -7.51 -30.97 -15.28
N PHE A 37 -8.00 -29.76 -15.49
CA PHE A 37 -8.42 -29.32 -16.83
C PHE A 37 -7.22 -29.06 -17.75
N CYS A 38 -6.10 -28.54 -17.21
CA CYS A 38 -4.86 -28.45 -17.99
C CYS A 38 -4.35 -29.82 -18.47
N ASP A 39 -4.59 -30.89 -17.72
CA ASP A 39 -4.22 -32.24 -18.14
C ASP A 39 -5.28 -32.88 -19.06
N ASP A 40 -6.59 -32.61 -18.84
CA ASP A 40 -7.70 -33.26 -19.54
C ASP A 40 -8.00 -32.63 -20.91
N TYR A 41 -7.67 -31.35 -21.15
CA TYR A 41 -8.05 -30.60 -22.36
C TYR A 41 -6.82 -30.09 -23.12
N ASP A 42 -6.61 -30.65 -24.32
CA ASP A 42 -5.51 -30.22 -25.16
C ASP A 42 -5.68 -28.78 -25.66
N GLY A 43 -4.60 -28.01 -25.59
CA GLY A 43 -4.57 -26.61 -25.98
C GLY A 43 -5.25 -25.64 -25.01
N PHE A 44 -5.79 -26.14 -23.88
CA PHE A 44 -6.28 -25.30 -22.81
C PHE A 44 -5.12 -24.70 -21.99
N ILE A 45 -5.22 -23.40 -21.65
CA ILE A 45 -4.26 -22.69 -20.80
C ILE A 45 -5.07 -22.07 -19.66
N PHE A 46 -4.63 -22.33 -18.42
CA PHE A 46 -5.12 -21.63 -17.24
C PHE A 46 -4.13 -20.53 -16.84
N CYS A 47 -4.62 -19.34 -16.55
CA CYS A 47 -3.81 -18.19 -16.15
C CYS A 47 -4.14 -17.78 -14.72
N HIS A 48 -3.13 -17.59 -13.88
CA HIS A 48 -3.33 -17.08 -12.52
C HIS A 48 -2.16 -16.20 -12.08
N ASN A 49 -2.47 -15.23 -11.21
CA ASN A 49 -1.54 -14.27 -10.61
C ASN A 49 -1.32 -14.57 -9.11
N GLU A 50 -0.85 -13.62 -8.31
CA GLU A 50 -0.82 -13.57 -6.83
C GLU A 50 -0.03 -14.67 -6.15
N SER A 51 1.26 -14.40 -5.91
CA SER A 51 2.17 -15.40 -5.35
C SER A 51 1.77 -15.92 -3.96
N MET A 52 1.05 -15.13 -3.16
CA MET A 52 0.55 -15.57 -1.85
C MET A 52 -0.31 -16.82 -1.94
N LEU A 53 -1.18 -16.92 -2.97
CA LEU A 53 -2.05 -18.09 -3.16
C LEU A 53 -1.23 -19.32 -3.53
N TYR A 54 -0.15 -19.16 -4.32
CA TYR A 54 0.79 -20.25 -4.60
C TYR A 54 1.60 -20.65 -3.36
N GLU A 55 1.99 -19.71 -2.48
CA GLU A 55 2.61 -20.05 -1.19
C GLU A 55 1.68 -20.94 -0.35
N TRP A 56 0.37 -20.68 -0.37
CA TRP A 56 -0.61 -21.51 0.32
C TRP A 56 -0.66 -22.92 -0.26
N VAL A 57 -0.65 -23.06 -1.58
CA VAL A 57 -0.64 -24.37 -2.24
C VAL A 57 0.68 -25.10 -1.97
N GLU A 58 1.83 -24.42 -2.06
CA GLU A 58 3.15 -25.00 -1.74
C GLU A 58 3.18 -25.57 -0.32
N LYS A 59 2.61 -24.83 0.64
CA LYS A 59 2.60 -25.20 2.06
C LYS A 59 1.61 -26.33 2.38
N ASN A 60 0.39 -26.30 1.81
CA ASN A 60 -0.71 -27.16 2.22
C ASN A 60 -0.93 -28.38 1.29
N ASP A 61 -0.54 -28.31 0.02
CA ASP A 61 -0.59 -29.41 -0.95
C ASP A 61 0.65 -29.40 -1.87
N PRO A 62 1.83 -29.83 -1.36
CA PRO A 62 3.06 -29.86 -2.15
C PRO A 62 2.99 -30.74 -3.39
N VAL A 63 2.08 -31.73 -3.43
CA VAL A 63 1.87 -32.59 -4.60
C VAL A 63 1.18 -31.80 -5.72
N LEU A 64 0.14 -31.06 -5.39
CA LEU A 64 -0.52 -30.16 -6.33
C LEU A 64 0.46 -29.06 -6.80
N PHE A 65 1.24 -28.49 -5.89
CA PHE A 65 2.26 -27.50 -6.24
C PHE A 65 3.26 -28.05 -7.27
N GLY A 66 3.81 -29.24 -7.04
CA GLY A 66 4.72 -29.92 -7.99
C GLY A 66 4.07 -30.18 -9.36
N ARG A 67 2.76 -30.47 -9.39
CA ARG A 67 1.97 -30.61 -10.62
C ARG A 67 1.86 -29.27 -11.36
N ILE A 68 1.58 -28.18 -10.66
CA ILE A 68 1.51 -26.82 -11.24
C ILE A 68 2.87 -26.43 -11.84
N VAL A 69 3.98 -26.68 -11.13
CA VAL A 69 5.34 -26.44 -11.65
C VAL A 69 5.57 -27.17 -12.99
N ARG A 70 5.10 -28.41 -13.11
CA ARG A 70 5.16 -29.17 -14.37
C ARG A 70 4.30 -28.50 -15.45
N LEU A 71 3.05 -28.16 -15.14
CA LEU A 71 2.12 -27.53 -16.09
C LEU A 71 2.61 -26.17 -16.60
N VAL A 72 3.27 -25.39 -15.75
CA VAL A 72 3.92 -24.12 -16.17
C VAL A 72 5.02 -24.41 -17.20
N LYS A 73 5.89 -25.41 -16.94
CA LYS A 73 6.95 -25.80 -17.90
C LYS A 73 6.40 -26.33 -19.22
N GLU A 74 5.23 -26.95 -19.20
CA GLU A 74 4.54 -27.46 -20.40
C GLU A 74 3.75 -26.36 -21.14
N GLY A 75 3.68 -25.14 -20.62
CA GLY A 75 2.91 -24.03 -21.18
C GLY A 75 1.39 -24.17 -21.06
N LYS A 76 0.91 -25.07 -20.19
CA LYS A 76 -0.52 -25.30 -19.93
C LYS A 76 -1.07 -24.46 -18.75
N TRP A 77 -0.17 -23.97 -17.90
CA TRP A 77 -0.46 -23.04 -16.83
C TRP A 77 0.42 -21.81 -16.98
N HIS A 78 -0.19 -20.64 -17.02
CA HIS A 78 0.52 -19.40 -17.22
C HIS A 78 0.49 -18.56 -15.93
N ILE A 79 1.68 -18.11 -15.49
CA ILE A 79 1.83 -17.15 -14.40
C ILE A 79 1.67 -15.76 -15.00
N MET A 80 0.60 -15.06 -14.67
CA MET A 80 0.36 -13.69 -15.10
C MET A 80 0.61 -12.70 -13.96
N SER A 81 0.82 -11.42 -14.22
CA SER A 81 1.04 -10.31 -13.27
C SER A 81 2.31 -10.39 -12.41
N GLY A 82 2.49 -11.44 -11.63
CA GLY A 82 3.65 -11.63 -10.78
C GLY A 82 3.73 -10.71 -9.55
N TRP A 83 2.61 -10.27 -9.00
CA TRP A 83 2.53 -9.55 -7.74
C TRP A 83 2.27 -10.48 -6.56
N TYR A 84 2.55 -10.02 -5.34
CA TYR A 84 2.23 -10.79 -4.13
C TYR A 84 0.72 -10.99 -3.96
N LEU A 85 -0.03 -9.87 -3.96
CA LEU A 85 -1.50 -9.80 -4.05
C LEU A 85 -1.91 -8.68 -5.01
N GLN A 86 -3.21 -8.55 -5.29
CA GLN A 86 -3.78 -7.37 -5.94
C GLN A 86 -4.17 -6.33 -4.87
N PRO A 87 -3.33 -5.32 -4.61
CA PRO A 87 -3.59 -4.33 -3.57
C PRO A 87 -4.60 -3.29 -4.00
N ASP A 88 -5.15 -2.54 -3.04
CA ASP A 88 -5.71 -1.22 -3.32
C ASP A 88 -4.66 -0.36 -4.05
N CYS A 89 -5.06 0.28 -5.15
CA CYS A 89 -4.13 0.99 -6.03
C CYS A 89 -4.04 2.50 -5.76
N ASN A 90 -4.52 2.98 -4.60
CA ASN A 90 -4.53 4.39 -4.24
C ASN A 90 -3.99 4.70 -2.84
N ILE A 91 -4.33 3.89 -1.82
CA ILE A 91 -3.95 4.17 -0.42
C ILE A 91 -2.48 3.83 -0.11
N PRO A 92 -1.92 2.67 -0.56
CA PRO A 92 -0.53 2.33 -0.32
C PRO A 92 0.43 3.35 -0.91
N CYS A 93 1.60 3.53 -0.29
CA CYS A 93 2.63 4.38 -0.88
C CYS A 93 3.34 3.70 -2.06
N GLY A 94 4.13 4.46 -2.83
CA GLY A 94 4.83 3.93 -4.00
C GLY A 94 5.78 2.77 -3.68
N GLU A 95 6.41 2.78 -2.51
CA GLU A 95 7.29 1.71 -2.05
C GLU A 95 6.52 0.41 -1.77
N SER A 96 5.30 0.49 -1.24
CA SER A 96 4.44 -0.68 -1.04
C SER A 96 4.15 -1.40 -2.36
N PHE A 97 3.84 -0.68 -3.43
CA PHE A 97 3.69 -1.29 -4.77
C PHE A 97 4.98 -1.97 -5.26
N VAL A 98 6.13 -1.34 -5.01
CA VAL A 98 7.43 -1.96 -5.33
C VAL A 98 7.60 -3.27 -4.56
N ARG A 99 7.21 -3.34 -3.28
CA ARG A 99 7.28 -4.55 -2.45
C ARG A 99 6.34 -5.65 -2.94
N GLN A 100 5.10 -5.31 -3.29
CA GLN A 100 4.14 -6.24 -3.90
C GLN A 100 4.74 -6.89 -5.16
N ILE A 101 5.36 -6.09 -6.03
CA ILE A 101 5.98 -6.55 -7.26
C ILE A 101 7.22 -7.42 -6.97
N LEU A 102 8.13 -6.96 -6.12
CA LEU A 102 9.38 -7.67 -5.83
C LEU A 102 9.11 -9.04 -5.19
N ALA A 103 8.23 -9.09 -4.18
CA ALA A 103 7.90 -10.33 -3.49
C ALA A 103 7.31 -11.37 -4.46
N GLY A 104 6.33 -10.96 -5.28
CA GLY A 104 5.71 -11.85 -6.24
C GLY A 104 6.70 -12.31 -7.33
N ARG A 105 7.46 -11.39 -7.93
CA ARG A 105 8.42 -11.73 -9.00
C ARG A 105 9.55 -12.64 -8.51
N TYR A 106 10.11 -12.37 -7.33
CA TYR A 106 11.14 -13.24 -6.76
C TYR A 106 10.61 -14.65 -6.50
N TYR A 107 9.39 -14.76 -5.96
CA TYR A 107 8.76 -16.05 -5.75
C TYR A 107 8.57 -16.83 -7.07
N PHE A 108 7.99 -16.18 -8.09
CA PHE A 108 7.74 -16.83 -9.38
C PHE A 108 9.03 -17.16 -10.13
N LEU A 109 10.04 -16.32 -10.05
CA LEU A 109 11.36 -16.60 -10.63
C LEU A 109 12.02 -17.80 -9.93
N GLU A 110 12.01 -17.83 -8.59
CA GLU A 110 12.61 -18.91 -7.81
C GLU A 110 11.91 -20.25 -8.04
N LYS A 111 10.57 -20.28 -7.97
CA LYS A 111 9.79 -21.52 -7.99
C LYS A 111 9.48 -22.03 -9.40
N PHE A 112 9.32 -21.14 -10.35
CA PHE A 112 8.84 -21.47 -11.70
C PHE A 112 9.81 -21.04 -12.82
N GLY A 113 10.78 -20.18 -12.54
CA GLY A 113 11.70 -19.62 -13.54
C GLY A 113 11.03 -18.64 -14.49
N VAL A 114 9.97 -17.97 -14.05
CA VAL A 114 9.13 -17.08 -14.88
C VAL A 114 9.18 -15.64 -14.38
N GLU A 115 9.29 -14.69 -15.30
CA GLU A 115 9.14 -13.26 -15.06
C GLU A 115 8.00 -12.69 -15.92
N PRO A 116 6.80 -12.46 -15.36
CA PRO A 116 5.68 -11.87 -16.10
C PRO A 116 5.95 -10.42 -16.54
N HIS A 117 5.47 -10.05 -17.73
CA HIS A 117 5.60 -8.70 -18.31
C HIS A 117 4.29 -7.92 -18.39
N THR A 118 3.14 -8.56 -18.16
CA THR A 118 1.83 -7.91 -18.06
C THR A 118 1.43 -7.76 -16.61
N ALA A 119 1.31 -6.55 -16.11
CA ALA A 119 0.77 -6.29 -14.77
C ALA A 119 -0.76 -6.39 -14.77
N ILE A 120 -1.34 -6.81 -13.65
CA ILE A 120 -2.78 -7.04 -13.52
C ILE A 120 -3.27 -6.56 -12.16
N ASN A 121 -4.37 -5.80 -12.18
CA ASN A 121 -5.21 -5.51 -11.02
C ASN A 121 -6.66 -5.47 -11.52
N PHE A 122 -7.36 -6.58 -11.38
CA PHE A 122 -8.69 -6.72 -11.95
C PHE A 122 -9.75 -5.96 -11.17
N ASP A 123 -9.79 -6.16 -9.86
CA ASP A 123 -10.89 -5.70 -9.02
C ASP A 123 -10.58 -4.49 -8.14
N ALA A 124 -9.35 -3.97 -8.14
CA ALA A 124 -9.02 -2.72 -7.46
C ALA A 124 -9.95 -1.59 -7.93
N PHE A 125 -10.49 -0.80 -6.99
CA PHE A 125 -11.60 0.14 -7.24
C PHE A 125 -11.20 1.40 -8.02
N GLY A 126 -9.92 1.55 -8.30
CA GLY A 126 -9.35 2.58 -9.13
C GLY A 126 -7.84 2.55 -9.07
N HIS A 127 -7.20 3.32 -9.96
CA HIS A 127 -5.77 3.22 -10.18
C HIS A 127 -5.11 4.59 -10.20
N SER A 128 -4.13 4.78 -9.32
CA SER A 128 -3.30 5.98 -9.29
C SER A 128 -2.40 6.06 -10.51
N ARG A 129 -2.33 7.22 -11.14
CA ARG A 129 -1.44 7.48 -12.29
C ARG A 129 0.04 7.24 -11.98
N GLY A 130 0.44 7.32 -10.69
CA GLY A 130 1.80 7.01 -10.23
C GLY A 130 2.22 5.55 -10.47
N LEU A 131 1.28 4.62 -10.60
CA LEU A 131 1.56 3.22 -10.90
C LEU A 131 2.29 3.03 -12.23
N VAL A 132 2.04 3.86 -13.24
CA VAL A 132 2.64 3.70 -14.58
C VAL A 132 4.16 3.70 -14.49
N GLN A 133 4.76 4.69 -13.82
CA GLN A 133 6.22 4.77 -13.69
C GLN A 133 6.80 3.63 -12.86
N ILE A 134 6.06 3.15 -11.83
CA ILE A 134 6.49 2.01 -11.01
C ILE A 134 6.52 0.74 -11.86
N MET A 135 5.42 0.44 -12.56
CA MET A 135 5.34 -0.73 -13.43
C MET A 135 6.41 -0.69 -14.53
N LYS A 136 6.59 0.46 -15.19
CA LYS A 136 7.64 0.60 -16.23
C LYS A 136 9.05 0.39 -15.68
N LYS A 137 9.37 0.94 -14.52
CA LYS A 137 10.67 0.72 -13.86
C LYS A 137 10.86 -0.72 -13.38
N ALA A 138 9.77 -1.41 -13.03
CA ALA A 138 9.77 -2.82 -12.69
C ALA A 138 9.85 -3.76 -13.92
N GLY A 139 9.84 -3.22 -15.14
CA GLY A 139 9.97 -4.00 -16.38
C GLY A 139 8.67 -4.50 -16.97
N TYR A 140 7.51 -4.03 -16.50
CA TYR A 140 6.23 -4.30 -17.16
C TYR A 140 6.09 -3.42 -18.41
N ASP A 141 5.50 -3.98 -19.44
CA ASP A 141 5.20 -3.30 -20.72
C ASP A 141 3.69 -3.13 -20.95
N SER A 142 2.88 -3.90 -20.25
CA SER A 142 1.43 -3.92 -20.39
C SER A 142 0.68 -4.04 -19.05
N TYR A 143 -0.61 -3.63 -19.04
CA TYR A 143 -1.45 -3.61 -17.87
C TYR A 143 -2.89 -3.97 -18.19
N ILE A 144 -3.50 -4.86 -17.42
CA ILE A 144 -4.92 -5.23 -17.53
C ILE A 144 -5.64 -4.88 -16.23
N PHE A 145 -6.82 -4.29 -16.38
CA PHE A 145 -7.72 -3.94 -15.29
C PHE A 145 -9.18 -4.07 -15.74
N CYS A 146 -10.10 -4.16 -14.78
CA CYS A 146 -11.53 -4.23 -15.05
C CYS A 146 -12.27 -2.96 -14.63
N ARG A 147 -11.87 -2.38 -13.53
CA ARG A 147 -12.48 -1.16 -12.95
C ARG A 147 -11.57 0.06 -13.16
N PRO A 148 -12.14 1.25 -13.39
CA PRO A 148 -13.56 1.58 -13.47
C PRO A 148 -14.20 1.12 -14.78
N GLU A 149 -15.49 0.76 -14.71
CA GLU A 149 -16.28 0.32 -15.84
C GLU A 149 -16.57 1.47 -16.83
N PRO A 150 -17.04 1.14 -18.06
CA PRO A 150 -17.28 2.15 -19.10
C PRO A 150 -18.31 3.24 -18.72
N ASP A 151 -19.31 2.91 -17.92
CA ASP A 151 -20.32 3.84 -17.42
C ASP A 151 -19.80 4.81 -16.36
N MET A 152 -18.67 4.48 -15.73
CA MET A 152 -18.02 5.30 -14.68
C MET A 152 -16.91 6.19 -15.23
N LEU A 153 -16.16 5.71 -16.23
CA LEU A 153 -15.06 6.44 -16.83
C LEU A 153 -15.01 6.20 -18.34
N ASP A 154 -15.18 7.28 -19.09
CA ASP A 154 -14.98 7.28 -20.53
C ASP A 154 -13.46 7.28 -20.81
N LEU A 155 -12.97 6.22 -21.41
CA LEU A 155 -11.60 6.07 -21.89
C LEU A 155 -11.56 6.19 -23.41
N PRO A 156 -10.44 6.64 -24.00
CA PRO A 156 -10.35 6.85 -25.44
C PRO A 156 -10.53 5.58 -26.27
N SER A 157 -10.27 4.40 -25.66
CA SER A 157 -10.50 3.07 -26.20
C SER A 157 -10.36 2.05 -25.07
N ASP A 158 -10.85 0.82 -25.24
CA ASP A 158 -10.55 -0.28 -24.30
C ASP A 158 -9.06 -0.67 -24.31
N THR A 159 -8.36 -0.40 -25.41
CA THR A 159 -6.89 -0.52 -25.50
C THR A 159 -6.29 0.86 -25.75
N PHE A 160 -5.36 1.28 -24.86
CA PHE A 160 -4.76 2.62 -24.89
C PHE A 160 -3.36 2.62 -24.25
N ASN A 161 -2.60 3.68 -24.43
CA ASN A 161 -1.38 3.92 -23.66
C ASN A 161 -1.72 4.76 -22.42
N TRP A 162 -1.48 4.24 -21.23
CA TRP A 162 -1.56 5.03 -20.01
C TRP A 162 -0.24 5.75 -19.76
N VAL A 163 -0.31 7.09 -19.61
CA VAL A 163 0.87 7.96 -19.51
C VAL A 163 1.09 8.40 -18.07
N GLY A 164 2.22 8.04 -17.50
CA GLY A 164 2.64 8.39 -16.14
C GLY A 164 2.96 9.87 -15.95
N PHE A 165 3.25 10.25 -14.70
CA PHE A 165 3.68 11.62 -14.37
C PHE A 165 5.07 11.96 -14.93
N ASP A 166 5.93 10.96 -15.08
CA ASP A 166 7.28 11.08 -15.65
C ASP A 166 7.32 10.96 -17.19
N GLY A 167 6.14 10.84 -17.82
CA GLY A 167 6.01 10.67 -19.27
C GLY A 167 6.20 9.24 -19.77
N SER A 168 6.50 8.27 -18.90
CA SER A 168 6.52 6.85 -19.28
C SER A 168 5.15 6.37 -19.72
N LYS A 169 5.10 5.36 -20.60
CA LYS A 169 3.85 4.82 -21.16
C LYS A 169 3.81 3.31 -20.96
N ILE A 170 2.61 2.81 -20.66
CA ILE A 170 2.31 1.38 -20.59
C ILE A 170 1.06 1.08 -21.42
N ALA A 171 1.12 0.01 -22.23
CA ALA A 171 -0.05 -0.43 -22.98
C ALA A 171 -1.10 -1.01 -22.02
N CYS A 172 -2.33 -0.52 -22.09
CA CYS A 172 -3.41 -0.94 -21.19
C CYS A 172 -4.54 -1.59 -21.97
N CYS A 173 -5.19 -2.54 -21.30
CA CYS A 173 -6.46 -3.09 -21.74
C CYS A 173 -7.46 -3.09 -20.58
N ARG A 174 -8.59 -2.37 -20.75
CA ARG A 174 -9.75 -2.54 -19.87
C ARG A 174 -10.51 -3.78 -20.33
N ALA A 175 -10.55 -4.80 -19.47
CA ALA A 175 -11.20 -6.06 -19.82
C ALA A 175 -12.70 -5.89 -20.07
N TYR A 176 -13.18 -6.53 -21.12
CA TYR A 176 -14.58 -6.52 -21.50
C TYR A 176 -15.44 -7.26 -20.46
N ASN A 177 -16.43 -6.59 -19.91
CA ASN A 177 -17.42 -7.17 -19.01
C ASN A 177 -16.82 -7.90 -17.80
N SER A 178 -15.86 -7.26 -17.09
CA SER A 178 -15.16 -7.79 -15.91
C SER A 178 -14.17 -8.95 -16.20
N TYR A 179 -13.55 -9.48 -15.15
CA TYR A 179 -12.58 -10.59 -15.23
C TYR A 179 -13.26 -11.97 -15.28
N GLU A 180 -14.49 -12.07 -14.81
CA GLU A 180 -15.22 -13.33 -14.67
C GLU A 180 -16.28 -13.59 -15.74
N SER A 181 -16.76 -14.83 -15.78
CA SER A 181 -18.00 -15.23 -16.41
C SER A 181 -18.78 -16.17 -15.49
N HIS A 182 -20.11 -16.12 -15.53
CA HIS A 182 -20.91 -17.09 -14.80
C HIS A 182 -20.75 -18.48 -15.38
N ARG A 183 -20.94 -19.49 -14.54
CA ARG A 183 -20.78 -20.88 -14.93
C ARG A 183 -21.73 -21.23 -16.10
N GLY A 184 -21.13 -21.64 -17.21
CA GLY A 184 -21.86 -22.01 -18.42
C GLY A 184 -22.22 -20.82 -19.31
N GLU A 185 -21.68 -19.60 -19.05
CA GLU A 185 -22.01 -18.39 -19.82
C GLU A 185 -20.75 -17.75 -20.46
N ALA A 186 -19.61 -18.42 -20.41
CA ALA A 186 -18.39 -17.91 -21.03
C ALA A 186 -18.54 -17.71 -22.55
N ASP A 187 -19.25 -18.61 -23.24
CA ASP A 187 -19.52 -18.49 -24.65
C ASP A 187 -20.43 -17.28 -25.00
N GLU A 188 -21.37 -16.92 -24.12
CA GLU A 188 -22.22 -15.74 -24.30
C GLU A 188 -21.40 -14.44 -24.14
N LYS A 189 -20.50 -14.38 -23.15
CA LYS A 189 -19.57 -13.27 -22.99
C LYS A 189 -18.68 -13.10 -24.23
N ILE A 190 -18.13 -14.19 -24.75
CA ILE A 190 -17.28 -14.19 -25.94
C ILE A 190 -18.05 -13.71 -27.16
N LYS A 191 -19.31 -14.21 -27.40
CA LYS A 191 -20.19 -13.76 -28.47
C LYS A 191 -20.51 -12.27 -28.36
N GLY A 192 -20.81 -11.79 -27.15
CA GLY A 192 -21.08 -10.37 -26.91
C GLY A 192 -19.88 -9.49 -27.29
N TRP A 193 -18.65 -9.91 -26.95
CA TRP A 193 -17.46 -9.21 -27.37
C TRP A 193 -17.32 -9.17 -28.90
N MET A 194 -17.47 -10.30 -29.55
CA MET A 194 -17.37 -10.42 -31.03
C MET A 194 -18.40 -9.54 -31.76
N GLU A 195 -19.63 -9.47 -31.24
CA GLU A 195 -20.70 -8.61 -31.83
C GLU A 195 -20.35 -7.12 -31.76
N LEU A 196 -19.77 -6.67 -30.64
CA LEU A 196 -19.38 -5.28 -30.44
C LEU A 196 -18.12 -4.89 -31.20
N HIS A 197 -17.23 -5.84 -31.50
CA HIS A 197 -15.90 -5.59 -32.06
C HIS A 197 -15.69 -6.22 -33.45
N ARG A 198 -16.77 -6.31 -34.25
CA ARG A 198 -16.64 -6.80 -35.61
C ARG A 198 -15.62 -6.04 -36.41
N GLY A 199 -14.74 -6.76 -37.12
CA GLY A 199 -13.66 -6.18 -37.88
C GLY A 199 -12.40 -5.82 -37.10
N LYS A 200 -12.38 -5.94 -35.76
CA LYS A 200 -11.16 -5.79 -34.96
C LYS A 200 -10.23 -6.97 -35.23
N LYS A 201 -8.93 -6.71 -35.47
CA LYS A 201 -7.98 -7.76 -35.87
C LYS A 201 -7.56 -8.64 -34.71
N VAL A 202 -7.38 -8.04 -33.52
CA VAL A 202 -6.90 -8.70 -32.31
C VAL A 202 -7.80 -8.30 -31.16
N GLY A 203 -8.22 -9.26 -30.34
CA GLY A 203 -9.01 -9.02 -29.16
C GLY A 203 -8.68 -9.95 -28.00
N MET A 204 -9.19 -9.62 -26.82
CA MET A 204 -9.01 -10.42 -25.62
C MET A 204 -10.35 -10.49 -24.83
N VAL A 205 -10.66 -11.66 -24.31
CA VAL A 205 -11.76 -11.88 -23.35
C VAL A 205 -11.26 -12.69 -22.17
N LEU A 206 -11.42 -12.14 -20.98
CA LEU A 206 -11.24 -12.88 -19.72
C LEU A 206 -12.47 -13.73 -19.45
N TRP A 207 -12.29 -14.96 -18.98
CA TRP A 207 -13.38 -15.85 -18.60
C TRP A 207 -12.97 -16.81 -17.51
N GLY A 208 -13.94 -17.39 -16.83
CA GLY A 208 -13.79 -18.26 -15.69
C GLY A 208 -14.59 -17.73 -14.50
N ILE A 209 -14.91 -18.57 -13.54
CA ILE A 209 -15.63 -18.19 -12.33
C ILE A 209 -14.62 -17.55 -11.37
N GLY A 210 -14.97 -16.42 -10.77
CA GLY A 210 -14.09 -15.62 -9.90
C GLY A 210 -14.69 -15.34 -8.53
N ASP A 211 -14.11 -14.37 -7.84
CA ASP A 211 -14.35 -13.94 -6.45
C ASP A 211 -14.09 -15.04 -5.42
N HIS A 212 -15.03 -15.94 -5.24
CA HIS A 212 -14.94 -17.09 -4.34
C HIS A 212 -14.10 -18.25 -4.90
N GLY A 213 -13.62 -18.13 -6.14
CA GLY A 213 -12.89 -19.19 -6.84
C GLY A 213 -13.76 -19.95 -7.83
N GLY A 214 -13.20 -21.00 -8.42
CA GLY A 214 -13.86 -21.87 -9.42
C GLY A 214 -13.10 -21.95 -10.73
N GLY A 215 -12.82 -20.81 -11.40
CA GLY A 215 -12.11 -20.78 -12.69
C GLY A 215 -12.84 -21.51 -13.80
N PRO A 216 -12.18 -22.45 -14.55
CA PRO A 216 -12.78 -23.12 -15.67
C PRO A 216 -13.91 -24.10 -15.27
N SER A 217 -14.90 -24.28 -16.14
CA SER A 217 -15.89 -25.34 -15.98
C SER A 217 -15.97 -26.23 -17.23
N ARG A 218 -16.36 -27.50 -17.06
CA ARG A 218 -16.54 -28.45 -18.17
C ARG A 218 -17.62 -27.97 -19.17
N ILE A 219 -18.63 -27.25 -18.65
CA ILE A 219 -19.72 -26.71 -19.49
C ILE A 219 -19.15 -25.59 -20.38
N ASP A 220 -18.36 -24.68 -19.80
CA ASP A 220 -17.77 -23.58 -20.55
C ASP A 220 -16.77 -24.07 -21.59
N LEU A 221 -15.87 -24.98 -21.22
CA LEU A 221 -14.90 -25.56 -22.16
C LEU A 221 -15.59 -26.24 -23.34
N LYS A 222 -16.68 -27.00 -23.09
CA LYS A 222 -17.47 -27.60 -24.16
C LYS A 222 -18.10 -26.58 -25.08
N LYS A 223 -18.75 -25.55 -24.51
CA LYS A 223 -19.43 -24.50 -25.29
C LYS A 223 -18.40 -23.63 -26.05
N ILE A 224 -17.25 -23.35 -25.49
CA ILE A 224 -16.16 -22.64 -26.18
C ILE A 224 -15.66 -23.47 -27.36
N GLU A 225 -15.48 -24.79 -27.20
CA GLU A 225 -15.06 -25.65 -28.31
C GLU A 225 -16.12 -25.73 -29.43
N GLU A 226 -17.43 -25.80 -29.06
CA GLU A 226 -18.55 -25.72 -30.05
C GLU A 226 -18.52 -24.38 -30.78
N LEU A 227 -18.25 -23.27 -30.06
CA LEU A 227 -18.15 -21.94 -30.66
C LEU A 227 -16.94 -21.82 -31.59
N LYS A 228 -15.75 -22.32 -31.19
CA LYS A 228 -14.54 -22.36 -32.03
C LYS A 228 -14.81 -23.07 -33.38
N ASN A 229 -15.54 -24.17 -33.34
CA ASN A 229 -15.86 -24.95 -34.55
C ASN A 229 -16.89 -24.26 -35.47
N SER A 230 -17.74 -23.38 -34.95
CA SER A 230 -18.81 -22.70 -35.70
C SER A 230 -18.44 -21.29 -36.17
N GLU A 231 -17.53 -20.62 -35.46
CA GLU A 231 -17.10 -19.25 -35.74
C GLU A 231 -16.21 -19.15 -37.00
N LYS A 232 -16.44 -18.10 -37.80
CA LYS A 232 -15.76 -17.93 -39.10
C LYS A 232 -15.00 -16.63 -39.26
N GLU A 233 -15.34 -15.61 -38.45
CA GLU A 233 -14.72 -14.31 -38.52
C GLU A 233 -13.49 -14.25 -37.62
N PHE A 234 -13.62 -14.83 -36.41
CA PHE A 234 -12.56 -14.85 -35.40
C PHE A 234 -11.99 -16.25 -35.23
N ASN A 235 -10.68 -16.32 -35.06
CA ASN A 235 -9.97 -17.50 -34.58
C ASN A 235 -9.90 -17.42 -33.05
N LEU A 236 -10.66 -18.27 -32.35
CA LEU A 236 -10.72 -18.31 -30.87
C LEU A 236 -9.58 -19.17 -30.36
N ILE A 237 -8.67 -18.60 -29.57
CA ILE A 237 -7.48 -19.29 -29.05
C ILE A 237 -7.41 -19.18 -27.54
N HIS A 238 -7.22 -20.30 -26.83
CA HIS A 238 -6.78 -20.24 -25.43
C HIS A 238 -5.38 -19.65 -25.39
N SER A 239 -5.16 -18.64 -24.57
CA SER A 239 -3.98 -17.80 -24.71
C SER A 239 -3.54 -17.19 -23.38
N THR A 240 -2.55 -16.29 -23.44
CA THR A 240 -2.00 -15.56 -22.32
C THR A 240 -2.10 -14.05 -22.54
N PRO A 241 -2.09 -13.24 -21.46
CA PRO A 241 -2.07 -11.79 -21.57
C PRO A 241 -0.93 -11.25 -22.44
N GLU A 242 0.27 -11.80 -22.29
CA GLU A 242 1.45 -11.40 -23.03
C GLU A 242 1.28 -11.63 -24.52
N ALA A 243 0.78 -12.83 -24.92
CA ALA A 243 0.54 -13.14 -26.34
C ALA A 243 -0.49 -12.19 -26.97
N PHE A 244 -1.50 -11.75 -26.22
CA PHE A 244 -2.45 -10.73 -26.69
C PHE A 244 -1.74 -9.39 -26.97
N PHE A 245 -0.93 -8.88 -26.01
CA PHE A 245 -0.26 -7.59 -26.19
C PHE A 245 0.84 -7.63 -27.26
N GLU A 246 1.53 -8.76 -27.41
CA GLU A 246 2.50 -8.98 -28.51
C GLU A 246 1.81 -8.90 -29.86
N GLU A 247 0.70 -9.63 -30.07
CA GLU A 247 -0.04 -9.60 -31.31
C GLU A 247 -0.69 -8.22 -31.57
N LEU A 248 -1.18 -7.56 -30.52
CA LEU A 248 -1.72 -6.19 -30.62
C LEU A 248 -0.65 -5.22 -31.10
N ALA A 249 0.57 -5.30 -30.59
CA ALA A 249 1.69 -4.47 -31.03
C ALA A 249 2.09 -4.77 -32.50
N GLU A 250 2.11 -6.04 -32.89
CA GLU A 250 2.40 -6.48 -34.27
C GLU A 250 1.31 -6.08 -35.27
N SER A 251 0.06 -5.94 -34.82
CA SER A 251 -1.08 -5.56 -35.66
C SER A 251 -0.93 -4.17 -36.31
N GLY A 252 -0.08 -3.32 -35.74
CA GLY A 252 0.12 -1.93 -36.13
C GLY A 252 -1.01 -1.00 -35.70
N GLU A 253 -1.92 -1.43 -34.81
CA GLU A 253 -2.97 -0.60 -34.22
C GLU A 253 -2.33 0.52 -33.38
N LYS A 254 -2.73 1.77 -33.63
CA LYS A 254 -2.24 2.91 -32.86
C LYS A 254 -3.09 3.09 -31.63
N LEU A 255 -2.48 2.87 -30.47
CA LEU A 255 -3.13 3.07 -29.18
C LEU A 255 -3.19 4.58 -28.85
N PRO A 256 -4.37 5.14 -28.53
CA PRO A 256 -4.48 6.52 -28.07
C PRO A 256 -3.84 6.70 -26.67
N ASP A 257 -3.31 7.88 -26.41
CA ASP A 257 -2.73 8.21 -25.09
C ASP A 257 -3.81 8.68 -24.11
N TYR A 258 -3.73 8.21 -22.87
CA TYR A 258 -4.54 8.67 -21.73
C TYR A 258 -3.63 9.05 -20.56
N SER A 259 -3.82 10.24 -19.98
CA SER A 259 -2.99 10.79 -18.90
C SER A 259 -3.77 11.10 -17.62
N GLY A 260 -5.02 10.65 -17.54
CA GLY A 260 -5.87 10.84 -16.37
C GLY A 260 -5.61 9.80 -15.26
N ILE A 261 -6.22 10.04 -14.11
CA ILE A 261 -6.39 9.06 -13.04
C ILE A 261 -7.60 8.17 -13.36
N MET A 262 -7.59 6.94 -12.85
CA MET A 262 -8.68 6.00 -13.06
C MET A 262 -9.33 5.62 -11.72
N ASN A 263 -9.90 6.60 -11.02
CA ASN A 263 -10.44 6.40 -9.67
C ASN A 263 -11.80 7.09 -9.43
N PRO A 264 -12.83 6.86 -10.27
CA PRO A 264 -14.16 7.44 -10.05
C PRO A 264 -15.09 6.54 -9.21
N ARG A 265 -14.70 5.27 -8.93
CA ARG A 265 -15.58 4.27 -8.33
C ARG A 265 -15.35 4.13 -6.83
N TYR A 266 -16.42 3.90 -6.07
CA TYR A 266 -16.42 3.60 -4.63
C TYR A 266 -15.56 4.55 -3.78
N THR A 267 -15.49 5.83 -4.13
CA THR A 267 -14.62 6.81 -3.45
C THR A 267 -14.90 6.95 -1.95
N GLY A 268 -16.10 6.57 -1.49
CA GLY A 268 -16.44 6.50 -0.07
C GLY A 268 -15.59 5.52 0.73
N CYS A 269 -15.02 4.48 0.10
CA CYS A 269 -14.16 3.50 0.77
C CYS A 269 -12.89 4.14 1.36
N TYR A 270 -12.42 5.25 0.80
CA TYR A 270 -11.23 5.96 1.31
C TYR A 270 -11.45 6.71 2.63
N THR A 271 -12.69 6.86 3.06
CA THR A 271 -13.08 7.55 4.29
C THR A 271 -13.74 6.63 5.33
N THR A 272 -13.85 5.34 5.03
CA THR A 272 -14.39 4.32 5.95
C THR A 272 -13.27 3.52 6.61
N MET A 273 -13.62 2.66 7.59
CA MET A 273 -12.71 1.72 8.27
C MET A 273 -11.39 2.38 8.72
N MET A 274 -11.50 3.55 9.36
CA MET A 274 -10.36 4.41 9.70
C MET A 274 -9.32 3.71 10.56
N ARG A 275 -9.71 2.77 11.45
CA ARG A 275 -8.75 2.02 12.27
C ARG A 275 -7.81 1.17 11.43
N THR A 276 -8.34 0.47 10.42
CA THR A 276 -7.54 -0.33 9.49
C THR A 276 -6.57 0.56 8.69
N LYS A 277 -7.04 1.71 8.20
CA LYS A 277 -6.20 2.67 7.47
C LYS A 277 -5.11 3.29 8.36
N GLN A 278 -5.42 3.60 9.61
CA GLN A 278 -4.46 4.15 10.57
C GLN A 278 -3.38 3.12 10.93
N ILE A 279 -3.76 1.87 11.22
CA ILE A 279 -2.79 0.83 11.56
C ILE A 279 -1.94 0.43 10.35
N HIS A 280 -2.52 0.39 9.15
CA HIS A 280 -1.79 0.21 7.90
C HIS A 280 -0.72 1.28 7.74
N ARG A 281 -1.10 2.56 7.79
CA ARG A 281 -0.14 3.68 7.65
C ARG A 281 0.96 3.64 8.71
N LYS A 282 0.60 3.24 9.94
CA LYS A 282 1.57 3.07 11.01
C LYS A 282 2.56 1.94 10.69
N LEU A 283 2.07 0.78 10.24
CA LEU A 283 2.93 -0.35 9.87
C LEU A 283 3.85 0.01 8.69
N GLU A 284 3.32 0.65 7.67
CA GLU A 284 4.08 1.13 6.52
C GLU A 284 5.23 2.06 6.94
N ASN A 285 4.95 3.06 7.76
CA ASN A 285 5.96 3.99 8.26
C ASN A 285 7.00 3.32 9.17
N GLU A 286 6.57 2.45 10.08
CA GLU A 286 7.46 1.74 11.01
C GLU A 286 8.37 0.76 10.26
N LEU A 287 7.85 0.07 9.25
CA LEU A 287 8.64 -0.84 8.42
C LEU A 287 9.78 -0.09 7.71
N TYR A 288 9.45 0.98 6.99
CA TYR A 288 10.46 1.71 6.22
C TYR A 288 11.47 2.43 7.11
N MET A 289 11.04 2.96 8.25
CA MET A 289 11.96 3.57 9.21
C MET A 289 12.89 2.52 9.81
N THR A 290 12.36 1.37 10.26
CA THR A 290 13.15 0.29 10.86
C THR A 290 14.16 -0.27 9.87
N GLU A 291 13.75 -0.51 8.64
CA GLU A 291 14.62 -0.99 7.57
C GLU A 291 15.78 -0.05 7.28
N LYS A 292 15.50 1.25 7.09
CA LYS A 292 16.53 2.27 6.82
C LYS A 292 17.49 2.41 7.99
N MET A 293 16.98 2.43 9.22
CA MET A 293 17.81 2.54 10.43
C MET A 293 18.66 1.28 10.63
N SER A 294 18.12 0.09 10.39
CA SER A 294 18.87 -1.17 10.46
C SER A 294 19.94 -1.26 9.38
N ALA A 295 19.63 -0.81 8.16
CA ALA A 295 20.62 -0.72 7.08
C ALA A 295 21.77 0.24 7.44
N HIS A 296 21.46 1.39 8.04
CA HIS A 296 22.46 2.32 8.54
C HIS A 296 23.33 1.69 9.64
N ALA A 297 22.71 1.00 10.60
CA ALA A 297 23.44 0.31 11.67
C ALA A 297 24.38 -0.80 11.12
N LEU A 298 23.93 -1.55 10.10
CA LEU A 298 24.74 -2.53 9.38
C LEU A 298 25.92 -1.85 8.67
N MET A 299 25.69 -0.78 7.92
CA MET A 299 26.75 -0.04 7.22
C MET A 299 27.78 0.57 8.17
N ALA A 300 27.35 0.98 9.38
CA ALA A 300 28.22 1.45 10.44
C ALA A 300 28.94 0.31 11.19
N ASN A 301 28.68 -0.95 10.87
CA ASN A 301 29.20 -2.16 11.56
C ASN A 301 28.87 -2.20 13.07
N VAL A 302 27.70 -1.70 13.47
CA VAL A 302 27.26 -1.68 14.88
C VAL A 302 26.11 -2.64 15.18
N SER A 303 25.43 -3.18 14.15
CA SER A 303 24.36 -4.19 14.29
C SER A 303 24.18 -4.99 13.00
N ASP A 304 23.69 -6.22 13.12
CA ASP A 304 23.25 -7.03 11.98
C ASP A 304 21.90 -6.53 11.44
N TYR A 305 21.63 -6.86 10.17
CA TYR A 305 20.36 -6.53 9.53
C TYR A 305 19.29 -7.60 9.82
N PRO A 306 18.10 -7.23 10.30
CA PRO A 306 17.07 -8.17 10.74
C PRO A 306 16.18 -8.67 9.58
N SER A 307 16.75 -9.42 8.63
CA SER A 307 16.06 -9.83 7.39
C SER A 307 14.72 -10.54 7.65
N GLU A 308 14.69 -11.48 8.62
CA GLU A 308 13.50 -12.28 8.92
C GLU A 308 12.33 -11.41 9.45
N ALA A 309 12.60 -10.52 10.39
CA ALA A 309 11.58 -9.62 10.94
C ALA A 309 11.05 -8.63 9.88
N ILE A 310 11.95 -8.10 9.05
CA ILE A 310 11.57 -7.21 7.93
C ILE A 310 10.72 -7.96 6.91
N GLU A 311 11.06 -9.21 6.55
CA GLU A 311 10.28 -10.02 5.62
C GLU A 311 8.88 -10.32 6.15
N LYS A 312 8.76 -10.75 7.41
CA LYS A 312 7.46 -11.00 8.06
C LYS A 312 6.58 -9.75 8.05
N ALA A 313 7.11 -8.63 8.54
CA ALA A 313 6.37 -7.37 8.58
C ALA A 313 6.00 -6.87 7.17
N THR A 314 6.82 -7.14 6.16
CA THR A 314 6.51 -6.80 4.76
C THR A 314 5.35 -7.65 4.24
N LYS A 315 5.31 -8.96 4.52
CA LYS A 315 4.19 -9.82 4.13
C LYS A 315 2.89 -9.41 4.84
N ASP A 316 2.96 -9.08 6.12
CA ASP A 316 1.82 -8.56 6.88
C ASP A 316 1.28 -7.25 6.27
N LEU A 317 2.17 -6.32 5.92
CA LEU A 317 1.79 -5.08 5.26
C LEU A 317 1.11 -5.36 3.92
N MET A 318 1.71 -6.19 3.07
CA MET A 318 1.20 -6.52 1.74
C MET A 318 -0.18 -7.19 1.80
N LEU A 319 -0.44 -8.02 2.81
CA LEU A 319 -1.76 -8.63 3.03
C LEU A 319 -2.80 -7.57 3.43
N VAL A 320 -2.47 -6.68 4.36
CA VAL A 320 -3.38 -5.59 4.78
C VAL A 320 -3.70 -4.63 3.62
N GLU A 321 -2.85 -4.54 2.62
CA GLU A 321 -3.04 -3.73 1.41
C GLU A 321 -4.04 -4.33 0.42
N PHE A 322 -4.48 -5.56 0.61
CA PHE A 322 -5.44 -6.21 -0.28
C PHE A 322 -6.68 -5.34 -0.53
N HIS A 323 -7.19 -5.35 -1.77
CA HIS A 323 -8.18 -4.39 -2.24
C HIS A 323 -9.56 -4.48 -1.58
N ASP A 324 -9.85 -5.53 -0.79
CA ASP A 324 -11.04 -5.62 0.07
C ASP A 324 -10.74 -5.38 1.55
N ILE A 325 -9.50 -5.51 1.99
CA ILE A 325 -9.11 -5.18 3.37
C ILE A 325 -8.96 -3.67 3.54
N LEU A 326 -8.04 -3.07 2.80
CA LEU A 326 -7.66 -1.66 3.02
C LEU A 326 -8.78 -0.67 2.68
N PRO A 327 -9.55 -0.82 1.60
CA PRO A 327 -10.75 -0.03 1.36
C PRO A 327 -11.87 -0.29 2.38
N GLY A 328 -11.98 -1.51 2.90
CA GLY A 328 -12.95 -1.89 3.92
C GLY A 328 -14.27 -2.40 3.34
N SER A 329 -14.22 -3.12 2.23
CA SER A 329 -15.36 -3.76 1.58
C SER A 329 -15.65 -5.18 2.10
N ALA A 330 -14.74 -5.74 2.87
CA ALA A 330 -14.89 -7.05 3.50
C ALA A 330 -15.79 -7.02 4.75
N ILE A 331 -16.19 -8.20 5.23
CA ILE A 331 -16.95 -8.38 6.48
C ILE A 331 -16.16 -7.95 7.72
N GLU A 332 -16.87 -7.68 8.82
CA GLU A 332 -16.27 -7.20 10.07
C GLU A 332 -15.13 -8.09 10.61
N PRO A 333 -15.26 -9.45 10.66
CA PRO A 333 -14.16 -10.32 11.11
C PRO A 333 -12.87 -10.16 10.32
N VAL A 334 -12.95 -9.88 9.02
CA VAL A 334 -11.79 -9.59 8.17
C VAL A 334 -11.12 -8.26 8.58
N GLY A 335 -11.92 -7.26 8.95
CA GLY A 335 -11.39 -5.99 9.49
C GLY A 335 -10.65 -6.18 10.82
N GLU A 336 -11.13 -7.07 11.69
CA GLU A 336 -10.46 -7.45 12.95
C GLU A 336 -9.17 -8.22 12.66
N TYR A 337 -9.22 -9.22 11.79
CA TYR A 337 -8.05 -9.98 11.33
C TYR A 337 -6.97 -9.06 10.72
N ALA A 338 -7.34 -8.08 9.92
CA ALA A 338 -6.40 -7.12 9.35
C ALA A 338 -5.67 -6.30 10.44
N GLN A 339 -6.35 -5.97 11.54
CA GLN A 339 -5.72 -5.28 12.68
C GLN A 339 -4.78 -6.20 13.44
N GLU A 340 -5.09 -7.50 13.57
CA GLU A 340 -4.21 -8.49 14.18
C GLU A 340 -2.94 -8.68 13.35
N VAL A 341 -3.08 -8.84 12.03
CA VAL A 341 -1.94 -8.97 11.09
C VAL A 341 -1.05 -7.75 11.15
N ALA A 342 -1.61 -6.54 11.05
CA ALA A 342 -0.82 -5.31 11.14
C ALA A 342 -0.16 -5.17 12.53
N GLY A 343 -0.85 -5.59 13.61
CA GLY A 343 -0.32 -5.64 14.96
C GLY A 343 0.86 -6.60 15.11
N HIS A 344 0.82 -7.75 14.43
CA HIS A 344 1.93 -8.71 14.36
C HIS A 344 3.15 -8.07 13.71
N GLY A 345 3.01 -7.46 12.51
CA GLY A 345 4.10 -6.77 11.84
C GLY A 345 4.74 -5.67 12.71
N LEU A 346 3.93 -4.86 13.40
CA LEU A 346 4.42 -3.87 14.34
C LEU A 346 5.19 -4.48 15.53
N THR A 347 4.80 -5.68 15.96
CA THR A 347 5.44 -6.40 17.06
C THR A 347 6.79 -6.96 16.64
N GLU A 348 6.90 -7.51 15.44
CA GLU A 348 8.16 -7.98 14.85
C GLU A 348 9.18 -6.83 14.67
N LEU A 349 8.73 -5.66 14.23
CA LEU A 349 9.60 -4.51 13.99
C LEU A 349 10.12 -3.81 15.27
N ARG A 350 9.32 -3.79 16.33
CA ARG A 350 9.63 -3.00 17.52
C ARG A 350 10.98 -3.32 18.18
N PRO A 351 11.35 -4.58 18.46
CA PRO A 351 12.66 -4.91 19.04
C PRO A 351 13.80 -4.54 18.11
N GLU A 352 13.63 -4.72 16.80
CA GLU A 352 14.67 -4.45 15.82
C GLU A 352 14.92 -2.95 15.65
N LYS A 353 13.86 -2.15 15.67
CA LYS A 353 13.94 -0.69 15.71
C LYS A 353 14.73 -0.21 16.94
N ILE A 354 14.39 -0.73 18.12
CA ILE A 354 15.08 -0.38 19.38
C ILE A 354 16.56 -0.77 19.31
N LYS A 355 16.86 -1.98 18.85
CA LYS A 355 18.22 -2.49 18.69
C LYS A 355 19.07 -1.61 17.77
N ALA A 356 18.55 -1.30 16.58
CA ALA A 356 19.23 -0.45 15.61
C ALA A 356 19.45 0.98 16.15
N PHE A 357 18.42 1.56 16.79
CA PHE A 357 18.52 2.89 17.40
C PHE A 357 19.58 2.95 18.47
N LEU A 358 19.58 2.02 19.43
CA LEU A 358 20.56 1.97 20.51
C LEU A 358 21.98 1.71 19.99
N ALA A 359 22.12 0.85 18.98
CA ALA A 359 23.40 0.58 18.34
C ALA A 359 24.00 1.84 17.69
N LEU A 360 23.18 2.65 17.01
CA LEU A 360 23.58 3.93 16.41
C LEU A 360 23.90 5.02 17.45
N CYS A 361 23.47 4.85 18.72
CA CYS A 361 23.82 5.74 19.82
C CYS A 361 25.10 5.32 20.55
N SER A 362 25.61 4.11 20.35
CA SER A 362 26.64 3.49 21.18
C SER A 362 28.00 4.20 21.13
N ASP A 363 28.33 4.88 20.05
CA ASP A 363 29.58 5.65 19.85
C ASP A 363 29.49 7.10 20.34
N LYS A 364 28.33 7.54 20.82
CA LYS A 364 28.12 8.92 21.23
C LYS A 364 28.73 9.22 22.59
N ALA A 365 29.29 10.41 22.74
CA ALA A 365 29.90 10.84 23.98
C ALA A 365 28.90 10.81 25.15
N LYS A 366 29.38 10.41 26.34
CA LYS A 366 28.56 10.48 27.56
C LYS A 366 28.14 11.94 27.80
N ALA A 367 26.88 12.10 28.23
CA ALA A 367 26.35 13.41 28.60
C ALA A 367 27.11 13.97 29.85
N GLU A 368 27.20 15.29 29.94
CA GLU A 368 27.65 15.97 31.16
C GLU A 368 26.68 15.69 32.32
N ASP A 369 27.18 15.68 33.53
CA ASP A 369 26.35 15.48 34.73
C ASP A 369 25.24 16.55 34.80
N GLY A 370 24.03 16.13 35.06
CA GLY A 370 22.84 16.98 35.09
C GLY A 370 22.26 17.31 33.70
N THR A 371 22.79 16.73 32.63
CA THR A 371 22.30 16.88 31.28
C THR A 371 21.58 15.60 30.80
N ILE A 372 20.45 15.75 30.14
CA ILE A 372 19.66 14.67 29.58
C ILE A 372 19.92 14.64 28.06
N PRO A 373 20.61 13.61 27.54
CA PRO A 373 20.85 13.49 26.10
C PRO A 373 19.58 12.98 25.40
N VAL A 374 19.23 13.62 24.30
CA VAL A 374 18.13 13.24 23.41
C VAL A 374 18.69 12.95 22.03
N PHE A 375 18.31 11.81 21.46
CA PHE A 375 18.71 11.42 20.13
C PHE A 375 17.49 11.35 19.21
N VAL A 376 17.63 11.90 18.01
CA VAL A 376 16.57 11.93 16.99
C VAL A 376 17.15 11.40 15.69
N TYR A 377 16.51 10.39 15.13
CA TYR A 377 16.90 9.80 13.85
C TYR A 377 16.01 10.31 12.72
N ASN A 378 16.63 10.89 11.69
CA ASN A 378 15.91 11.24 10.46
C ASN A 378 16.09 10.11 9.42
N PRO A 379 15.04 9.32 9.10
CA PRO A 379 15.13 8.24 8.11
C PRO A 379 15.03 8.72 6.67
N HIS A 380 14.75 10.01 6.43
CA HIS A 380 14.56 10.53 5.08
C HIS A 380 15.90 10.78 4.38
N PRO A 381 15.97 10.66 3.04
CA PRO A 381 17.16 10.98 2.25
C PRO A 381 17.38 12.49 2.06
N TYR A 382 16.64 13.34 2.77
CA TYR A 382 16.72 14.79 2.74
C TYR A 382 16.63 15.35 4.16
N GLU A 383 17.13 16.58 4.33
CA GLU A 383 17.00 17.34 5.57
C GLU A 383 15.52 17.66 5.84
N VAL A 384 15.10 17.55 7.08
CA VAL A 384 13.78 17.97 7.53
C VAL A 384 13.90 19.01 8.65
N ASP A 385 13.03 20.00 8.61
CA ASP A 385 12.78 20.95 9.68
C ASP A 385 11.49 20.53 10.38
N GLU A 386 11.59 20.02 11.62
CA GLU A 386 10.47 19.35 12.29
C GLU A 386 10.37 19.70 13.77
N THR A 387 9.17 19.62 14.29
CA THR A 387 8.91 19.71 15.72
C THR A 387 9.20 18.38 16.38
N VAL A 388 10.13 18.38 17.35
CA VAL A 388 10.53 17.23 18.13
C VAL A 388 9.84 17.28 19.49
N GLU A 389 9.10 16.22 19.82
CA GLU A 389 8.48 16.03 21.12
C GLU A 389 9.20 14.91 21.87
N VAL A 390 9.64 15.16 23.08
CA VAL A 390 10.30 14.15 23.91
C VAL A 390 9.78 14.18 25.34
N GLU A 391 9.59 12.99 25.91
CA GLU A 391 9.23 12.80 27.29
C GLU A 391 10.34 12.07 28.03
N PHE A 392 10.66 12.54 29.25
CA PHE A 392 11.64 11.93 30.13
C PHE A 392 11.28 12.16 31.59
N GLN A 393 11.90 11.38 32.47
CA GLN A 393 11.75 11.55 33.92
C GLN A 393 12.99 12.25 34.49
N LEU A 394 12.74 13.14 35.46
CA LEU A 394 13.82 13.70 36.27
C LEU A 394 14.36 12.65 37.24
N PRO A 395 15.66 12.70 37.62
CA PRO A 395 16.24 11.82 38.64
C PRO A 395 15.45 11.85 39.95
N ASP A 396 15.00 13.03 40.34
CA ASP A 396 14.25 13.28 41.56
C ASP A 396 12.99 14.11 41.26
N GLN A 397 11.93 13.86 42.03
CA GLN A 397 10.73 14.67 41.98
C GLN A 397 10.97 16.03 42.65
N ASN A 398 10.60 17.10 41.99
CA ASN A 398 10.45 18.39 42.65
C ASN A 398 9.18 18.39 43.49
N LYS A 399 9.33 18.45 44.83
CA LYS A 399 8.20 18.48 45.81
C LYS A 399 7.85 19.89 46.24
N ASN A 400 8.55 20.92 45.80
CA ASN A 400 8.26 22.29 46.12
C ASN A 400 7.25 22.90 45.16
N PRO A 401 5.99 23.16 45.58
CA PRO A 401 4.97 23.68 44.68
C PRO A 401 5.23 25.13 44.23
N ALA A 402 6.15 25.84 44.86
CA ALA A 402 6.55 27.18 44.44
C ALA A 402 7.56 27.18 43.28
N LEU A 403 8.14 26.02 42.99
CA LEU A 403 9.15 25.84 41.92
C LEU A 403 8.63 24.86 40.89
N TYR A 404 9.09 25.04 39.65
CA TYR A 404 8.87 24.07 38.60
C TYR A 404 10.11 23.95 37.69
N SER A 405 10.29 22.80 37.06
CA SER A 405 11.43 22.53 36.21
C SER A 405 11.19 23.04 34.79
N VAL A 406 12.07 23.88 34.28
CA VAL A 406 12.06 24.42 32.92
C VAL A 406 13.15 23.78 32.09
N PRO A 407 12.82 23.18 30.93
CA PRO A 407 13.83 22.64 30.01
C PRO A 407 14.53 23.75 29.23
N HIS A 408 15.84 23.60 29.03
CA HIS A 408 16.66 24.37 28.11
C HIS A 408 17.33 23.37 27.16
N VAL A 409 17.08 23.47 25.85
CA VAL A 409 17.56 22.53 24.83
C VAL A 409 18.76 23.12 24.10
N TYR A 410 19.81 22.32 23.93
CA TYR A 410 21.04 22.71 23.24
C TYR A 410 21.31 21.78 22.07
N SER A 411 21.67 22.37 20.91
CA SER A 411 22.18 21.68 19.74
C SER A 411 23.59 22.11 19.48
N GLY A 412 24.61 21.19 19.59
CA GLY A 412 26.01 21.54 19.41
C GLY A 412 26.51 22.61 20.37
N GLY A 413 25.94 22.72 21.57
CA GLY A 413 26.29 23.74 22.58
C GLY A 413 25.54 25.07 22.41
N VAL A 414 24.73 25.24 21.37
CA VAL A 414 23.92 26.44 21.16
C VAL A 414 22.51 26.18 21.66
N GLU A 415 22.00 27.05 22.50
CA GLU A 415 20.59 26.98 22.97
C GLU A 415 19.61 27.24 21.85
N ILE A 416 18.57 26.40 21.77
CA ILE A 416 17.48 26.54 20.80
C ILE A 416 16.14 26.72 21.53
N PRO A 417 15.17 27.45 20.94
CA PRO A 417 13.88 27.65 21.55
C PRO A 417 13.16 26.32 21.83
N CYS A 418 12.59 26.21 23.02
CA CYS A 418 11.79 25.05 23.43
C CYS A 418 10.67 25.51 24.35
N GLN A 419 9.72 24.60 24.56
CA GLN A 419 8.64 24.78 25.54
C GLN A 419 8.41 23.50 26.30
N ARG A 420 7.97 23.65 27.53
CA ARG A 420 7.44 22.54 28.33
C ARG A 420 5.96 22.41 28.07
N GLU A 421 5.48 21.17 27.89
CA GLU A 421 4.08 20.83 27.76
C GLU A 421 3.65 19.81 28.81
N HIS A 422 2.33 19.54 28.88
CA HIS A 422 1.80 18.42 29.67
C HIS A 422 2.21 17.11 29.03
N GLU A 423 2.72 16.20 29.82
CA GLU A 423 3.04 14.84 29.40
C GLU A 423 1.76 13.96 29.31
N VAL A 424 1.85 12.82 28.62
CA VAL A 424 0.68 12.00 28.28
C VAL A 424 -0.04 11.44 29.52
N SER A 425 0.71 11.11 30.60
CA SER A 425 0.11 10.59 31.84
C SER A 425 -0.57 11.65 32.69
N ASN A 426 -0.35 12.93 32.36
CA ASN A 426 -0.93 14.09 33.06
C ASN A 426 -0.70 14.05 34.59
N PHE A 427 0.54 13.76 35.00
CA PHE A 427 0.95 13.67 36.39
C PHE A 427 1.01 15.05 37.02
N ASN A 428 0.43 15.21 38.23
CA ASN A 428 0.41 16.49 38.93
C ASN A 428 1.72 16.85 39.64
N VAL A 429 2.75 16.02 39.51
CA VAL A 429 4.05 16.24 40.15
C VAL A 429 5.08 16.63 39.09
N ASP A 430 5.99 17.52 39.49
CA ASP A 430 7.10 17.96 38.64
C ASP A 430 8.21 16.87 38.58
N TRP A 431 7.94 15.81 37.83
CA TRP A 431 8.79 14.64 37.71
C TRP A 431 8.94 14.16 36.27
N ARG A 432 7.82 13.91 35.57
CA ARG A 432 7.81 13.58 34.15
C ARG A 432 7.61 14.87 33.35
N ILE A 433 8.48 15.08 32.39
CA ILE A 433 8.54 16.32 31.61
C ILE A 433 8.34 15.97 30.14
N LYS A 434 7.44 16.71 29.48
CA LYS A 434 7.36 16.76 28.01
C LYS A 434 8.00 18.07 27.56
N THR A 435 8.99 17.96 26.66
CA THR A 435 9.67 19.09 26.05
C THR A 435 9.45 19.07 24.54
N VAL A 436 9.12 20.22 23.98
CA VAL A 436 8.90 20.40 22.55
C VAL A 436 9.87 21.45 22.04
N PHE A 437 10.56 21.16 20.94
CA PHE A 437 11.47 22.09 20.28
C PHE A 437 11.50 21.87 18.76
N PHE A 438 11.88 22.91 18.03
CA PHE A 438 12.02 22.86 16.58
C PHE A 438 13.47 22.52 16.22
N ALA A 439 13.68 21.56 15.33
CA ALA A 439 15.01 21.10 14.98
C ALA A 439 15.20 20.89 13.48
N LYS A 440 16.39 21.21 13.01
CA LYS A 440 16.90 20.81 11.69
C LYS A 440 17.59 19.46 11.81
N LEU A 441 17.06 18.47 11.08
CA LEU A 441 17.53 17.10 11.13
C LEU A 441 18.14 16.72 9.76
N PRO A 442 19.45 16.62 9.64
CA PRO A 442 20.10 16.25 8.38
C PRO A 442 19.67 14.87 7.88
N ALA A 443 19.76 14.68 6.56
CA ALA A 443 19.36 13.46 5.88
C ALA A 443 20.05 12.20 6.41
N GLY A 444 19.29 11.15 6.72
CA GLY A 444 19.81 9.82 7.07
C GLY A 444 20.72 9.77 8.28
N THR A 445 20.54 10.67 9.26
CA THR A 445 21.47 10.80 10.39
C THR A 445 20.80 10.73 11.75
N MET A 446 21.62 10.41 12.75
CA MET A 446 21.29 10.50 14.18
C MET A 446 21.77 11.86 14.71
N SER A 447 20.83 12.74 15.06
CA SER A 447 21.09 14.04 15.67
C SER A 447 21.02 13.96 17.19
N ARG A 448 21.89 14.71 17.88
CA ARG A 448 21.93 14.81 19.35
C ARG A 448 21.52 16.19 19.82
N PHE A 449 20.68 16.21 20.84
CA PHE A 449 20.30 17.39 21.62
C PHE A 449 20.57 17.10 23.09
N ASP A 450 20.96 18.13 23.84
CA ASP A 450 21.23 18.04 25.27
C ASP A 450 20.25 18.95 26.02
N ILE A 451 19.50 18.40 26.98
CA ILE A 451 18.52 19.14 27.76
C ILE A 451 19.08 19.38 29.18
N LYS A 452 19.10 20.64 29.62
CA LYS A 452 19.39 21.03 31.00
C LYS A 452 18.11 21.53 31.67
N MET A 453 17.87 21.08 32.89
CA MET A 453 16.70 21.49 33.65
C MET A 453 17.09 22.59 34.63
N VAL A 454 16.29 23.66 34.66
CA VAL A 454 16.46 24.75 35.61
C VAL A 454 15.21 24.89 36.46
N LEU A 455 15.37 24.96 37.79
CA LEU A 455 14.27 25.24 38.69
C LEU A 455 13.98 26.74 38.73
N CYS A 456 12.76 27.09 38.37
CA CYS A 456 12.28 28.46 38.37
C CYS A 456 11.10 28.61 39.33
N GLU A 457 10.83 29.83 39.79
CA GLU A 457 9.59 30.11 40.50
C GLU A 457 8.40 29.76 39.61
N ASN A 458 7.40 29.11 40.18
CA ASN A 458 6.20 28.71 39.45
C ASN A 458 5.60 29.96 38.76
N PRO A 459 5.44 29.98 37.46
CA PRO A 459 4.93 31.16 36.79
C PRO A 459 3.56 31.50 37.32
N GLN A 460 3.24 32.78 37.32
CA GLN A 460 1.88 33.26 37.52
C GLN A 460 0.93 32.43 36.65
N PRO A 461 -0.28 32.10 37.11
CA PRO A 461 -1.26 31.42 36.29
C PRO A 461 -1.36 32.15 34.95
N PRO A 462 -1.59 31.39 33.84
CA PRO A 462 -1.67 31.98 32.52
C PRO A 462 -2.60 33.19 32.57
N VAL A 463 -2.17 34.28 31.92
CA VAL A 463 -2.90 35.54 31.90
C VAL A 463 -4.36 35.22 31.62
N GLN A 464 -5.22 35.45 32.62
CA GLN A 464 -6.64 35.29 32.40
C GLN A 464 -7.03 36.38 31.40
N PRO A 465 -7.69 36.00 30.31
CA PRO A 465 -8.08 36.98 29.32
C PRO A 465 -9.03 38.01 29.98
N GLU A 466 -8.75 39.27 29.79
CA GLU A 466 -9.65 40.33 30.19
C GLU A 466 -10.78 40.49 29.18
N GLY A 467 -12.00 40.24 29.59
CA GLY A 467 -13.18 40.36 28.73
C GLY A 467 -13.59 39.03 28.03
N ASP A 468 -14.23 39.18 26.90
CA ASP A 468 -14.89 38.08 26.19
C ASP A 468 -14.02 37.47 25.08
N GLU A 469 -12.78 37.93 24.91
CA GLU A 469 -11.89 37.52 23.82
C GLU A 469 -10.52 37.09 24.38
N PHE A 470 -9.98 36.00 23.85
CA PHE A 470 -8.58 35.61 24.02
C PHE A 470 -7.84 35.94 22.73
N VAL A 471 -6.83 36.82 22.81
CA VAL A 471 -6.02 37.23 21.66
C VAL A 471 -4.62 36.67 21.81
N TRP A 472 -4.22 35.83 20.83
CA TRP A 472 -2.86 35.38 20.67
C TRP A 472 -2.24 36.00 19.42
N ASN A 473 -1.03 36.53 19.54
CA ASN A 473 -0.32 37.18 18.43
C ASN A 473 1.20 37.02 18.61
N ASN A 474 1.87 36.44 17.62
CA ASN A 474 3.33 36.28 17.58
C ASN A 474 4.02 37.19 16.52
N GLY A 475 3.30 38.11 15.92
CA GLY A 475 3.81 39.00 14.88
C GLY A 475 3.67 38.44 13.46
N LYS A 476 3.45 37.13 13.29
CA LYS A 476 3.18 36.50 12.01
C LYS A 476 1.77 35.92 11.94
N THR A 477 1.30 35.39 13.05
CA THR A 477 -0.03 34.83 13.17
C THR A 477 -0.76 35.49 14.32
N LYS A 478 -2.03 35.85 14.09
CA LYS A 478 -2.94 36.37 15.10
C LYS A 478 -4.18 35.51 15.14
N VAL A 479 -4.59 35.11 16.35
CA VAL A 479 -5.81 34.33 16.59
C VAL A 479 -6.64 35.05 17.66
N ILE A 480 -7.91 35.25 17.40
CA ILE A 480 -8.88 35.76 18.38
C ILE A 480 -9.90 34.65 18.63
N VAL A 481 -9.98 34.19 19.87
CA VAL A 481 -10.99 33.22 20.31
C VAL A 481 -12.04 33.94 21.14
N ASN A 482 -13.30 33.78 20.80
CA ASN A 482 -14.44 34.26 21.56
C ASN A 482 -14.69 33.31 22.74
N LEU A 483 -14.53 33.82 23.96
CA LEU A 483 -14.64 33.01 25.19
C LEU A 483 -16.07 32.65 25.56
N LYS A 484 -17.06 33.31 24.98
CA LYS A 484 -18.48 32.97 25.21
C LYS A 484 -18.94 31.82 24.33
N THR A 485 -18.47 31.81 23.07
CA THR A 485 -18.89 30.80 22.09
C THR A 485 -17.90 29.65 21.93
N GLY A 486 -16.64 29.84 22.33
CA GLY A 486 -15.54 28.89 22.11
C GLY A 486 -15.05 28.86 20.63
N LEU A 487 -15.53 29.79 19.80
CA LEU A 487 -15.20 29.83 18.38
C LEU A 487 -14.07 30.82 18.10
N ILE A 488 -13.40 30.65 16.97
CA ILE A 488 -12.38 31.58 16.47
C ILE A 488 -13.07 32.72 15.72
N ASP A 489 -12.99 33.94 16.28
CA ASP A 489 -13.54 35.14 15.65
C ASP A 489 -12.61 35.73 14.57
N GLU A 490 -11.29 35.50 14.67
CA GLU A 490 -10.32 35.95 13.70
C GLU A 490 -9.11 35.05 13.63
N TYR A 491 -8.66 34.73 12.42
CA TYR A 491 -7.39 34.08 12.15
C TYR A 491 -6.67 34.83 11.03
N GLU A 492 -5.48 35.36 11.32
CA GLU A 492 -4.61 36.06 10.38
C GLU A 492 -3.25 35.36 10.35
N ALA A 493 -2.70 35.18 9.16
CA ALA A 493 -1.35 34.70 8.95
C ALA A 493 -0.62 35.52 7.91
N ASP A 494 0.59 35.96 8.24
CA ASP A 494 1.45 36.80 7.37
C ASP A 494 0.70 38.03 6.78
N GLY A 495 -0.12 38.70 7.59
CA GLY A 495 -0.91 39.87 7.21
C GLY A 495 -2.14 39.56 6.34
N LYS A 496 -2.51 38.27 6.20
CA LYS A 496 -3.72 37.87 5.46
C LYS A 496 -4.74 37.28 6.43
N VAL A 497 -5.93 37.85 6.43
CA VAL A 497 -7.05 37.35 7.21
C VAL A 497 -7.63 36.10 6.49
N GLY A 498 -7.51 34.94 7.11
CA GLY A 498 -8.08 33.67 6.63
C GLY A 498 -9.50 33.43 7.15
N LEU A 499 -9.81 33.92 8.38
CA LEU A 499 -11.14 33.90 9.01
C LEU A 499 -11.38 35.25 9.64
N GLY A 500 -12.52 35.86 9.39
CA GLY A 500 -13.01 37.04 10.07
C GLY A 500 -14.31 36.78 10.82
N LYS A 501 -14.74 37.71 11.63
CA LYS A 501 -15.90 37.60 12.55
C LYS A 501 -17.22 37.16 11.87
N ASP A 502 -17.34 37.35 10.57
CA ASP A 502 -18.53 37.02 9.76
C ASP A 502 -18.31 35.81 8.83
N SER A 503 -17.26 35.00 9.07
CA SER A 503 -16.88 33.86 8.21
C SER A 503 -17.54 32.56 8.60
N LEU A 504 -18.34 32.50 9.68
CA LEU A 504 -19.06 31.32 10.18
C LEU A 504 -20.55 31.56 10.22
#